data_ccda9bcf48dac9267b2668581b24e084
#
_entry.id   ccda9bcf48dac9267b2668581b24e084
#
_cell.length_a   1.000
_cell.length_b   1.000
_cell.length_c   1.000
_cell.angle_alpha   90.00
_cell.angle_beta   90.00
_cell.angle_gamma   90.00
#
_symmetry.space_group_name_H-M   'P 1'
#
loop_
_entity.id
_entity.type
_entity.pdbx_description
1 polymer ?
#
loop_
_entity_poly.entity_id
_entity_poly.type
_entity_poly.pdbx_seq_one_letter_code
_entity_poly.pdbx_strand_id
1 'polypeptide(L)'
;MSVISDYKKGMEHFQRKEYAQAVDCFETGTSFGDSSKCLLMLGRCYEQGLGVDMDLSLAKDYYTVALRHFEAWNSANDYEDISWLKAKITELQRIPQINEQRKYIDSVGWVTVKRSKVKEWKIKFNEEGTLVNIGPSIPFCRGFRVAEYHTKQENPRWTCDDHVRFYDGYTFNTDFFSLTIRRGSTPSFESTINGKNCMVLFPCDADLGYLYVQEVIMNKVRDLLKKRAEVVFPQKLNEISQKVGVPYGKCLINLRLSKAWAQYDRATGDIEFSLSAIQLPEENFESICIHELTHSFAAGHDGAFRVKFRQL
;
A
#
# COMPACT_ATOMS: atom_id res chain seq x y z
N MET A 1 23.52 9.94 -10.97
CA MET A 1 24.80 9.24 -10.66
C MET A 1 24.75 7.90 -11.37
N SER A 2 25.81 7.48 -12.06
CA SER A 2 25.76 6.29 -12.90
C SER A 2 26.02 5.04 -12.05
N VAL A 3 25.30 3.95 -12.32
CA VAL A 3 25.43 2.60 -11.69
C VAL A 3 26.88 2.09 -11.69
N ILE A 4 27.65 2.44 -12.72
CA ILE A 4 29.10 2.14 -12.82
C ILE A 4 29.91 2.79 -11.68
N SER A 5 29.44 3.90 -11.15
CA SER A 5 30.09 4.60 -10.03
C SER A 5 29.98 3.81 -8.72
N ASP A 6 28.82 3.21 -8.44
CA ASP A 6 28.58 2.53 -7.16
C ASP A 6 29.30 1.17 -7.09
N TYR A 7 29.32 0.40 -8.19
CA TYR A 7 30.14 -0.80 -8.27
C TYR A 7 31.63 -0.52 -8.06
N LYS A 8 32.19 0.51 -8.73
CA LYS A 8 33.61 0.87 -8.58
C LYS A 8 33.95 1.31 -7.14
N LYS A 9 33.10 2.16 -6.55
CA LYS A 9 33.27 2.56 -5.14
C LYS A 9 33.19 1.35 -4.20
N GLY A 10 32.21 0.49 -4.41
CA GLY A 10 32.09 -0.74 -3.64
C GLY A 10 33.32 -1.64 -3.74
N MET A 11 33.90 -1.78 -4.94
CA MET A 11 35.14 -2.53 -5.14
C MET A 11 36.35 -1.88 -4.48
N GLU A 12 36.43 -0.54 -4.47
CA GLU A 12 37.50 0.17 -3.75
C GLU A 12 37.42 -0.09 -2.23
N HIS A 13 36.23 -0.01 -1.64
CA HIS A 13 36.00 -0.36 -0.24
C HIS A 13 36.31 -1.85 0.03
N PHE A 14 35.86 -2.73 -0.86
CA PHE A 14 36.11 -4.16 -0.74
C PHE A 14 37.60 -4.52 -0.73
N GLN A 15 38.41 -3.89 -1.61
CA GLN A 15 39.85 -4.05 -1.65
C GLN A 15 40.55 -3.53 -0.38
N ARG A 16 40.00 -2.49 0.24
CA ARG A 16 40.48 -1.97 1.51
C ARG A 16 39.99 -2.73 2.73
N LYS A 17 39.21 -3.82 2.53
CA LYS A 17 38.54 -4.61 3.57
C LYS A 17 37.52 -3.83 4.40
N GLU A 18 37.04 -2.73 3.87
CA GLU A 18 35.95 -1.91 4.43
C GLU A 18 34.61 -2.51 3.98
N TYR A 19 34.32 -3.74 4.42
CA TYR A 19 33.29 -4.56 3.84
C TYR A 19 31.86 -4.03 4.06
N ALA A 20 31.59 -3.39 5.20
CA ALA A 20 30.28 -2.80 5.45
C ALA A 20 29.98 -1.66 4.43
N GLN A 21 30.95 -0.78 4.19
CA GLN A 21 30.84 0.29 3.19
C GLN A 21 30.74 -0.28 1.76
N ALA A 22 31.45 -1.36 1.48
CA ALA A 22 31.37 -2.05 0.20
C ALA A 22 29.95 -2.60 -0.04
N VAL A 23 29.33 -3.23 0.97
CA VAL A 23 27.96 -3.73 0.90
C VAL A 23 26.98 -2.59 0.63
N ASP A 24 27.07 -1.47 1.34
CA ASP A 24 26.22 -0.30 1.12
C ASP A 24 26.31 0.24 -0.31
N CYS A 25 27.52 0.29 -0.87
CA CYS A 25 27.71 0.68 -2.26
C CYS A 25 27.12 -0.32 -3.24
N PHE A 26 27.35 -1.63 -3.05
CA PHE A 26 26.77 -2.66 -3.91
C PHE A 26 25.25 -2.67 -3.83
N GLU A 27 24.69 -2.54 -2.65
CA GLU A 27 23.25 -2.45 -2.48
C GLU A 27 22.67 -1.20 -3.17
N THR A 28 23.33 -0.04 -3.09
CA THR A 28 22.92 1.19 -3.80
C THR A 28 22.94 0.95 -5.31
N GLY A 29 24.00 0.31 -5.82
CA GLY A 29 24.11 -0.04 -7.23
C GLY A 29 22.99 -0.94 -7.75
N THR A 30 22.38 -1.80 -6.93
CA THR A 30 21.23 -2.63 -7.32
C THR A 30 19.90 -1.85 -7.36
N SER A 31 19.80 -0.71 -6.70
CA SER A 31 18.56 0.07 -6.57
C SER A 31 18.22 0.86 -7.84
N PHE A 32 19.21 1.26 -8.62
CA PHE A 32 19.06 2.16 -9.76
C PHE A 32 19.20 1.49 -11.14
N GLY A 33 19.27 0.18 -11.18
CA GLY A 33 19.39 -0.59 -12.42
C GLY A 33 20.08 -1.92 -12.21
N ASP A 34 20.17 -2.65 -13.27
CA ASP A 34 20.69 -4.02 -13.29
C ASP A 34 22.22 -4.03 -13.21
N SER A 35 22.76 -3.89 -12.04
CA SER A 35 24.17 -4.18 -11.85
C SER A 35 24.37 -5.62 -11.45
N SER A 36 24.46 -6.51 -12.45
CA SER A 36 24.77 -7.93 -12.28
C SER A 36 26.00 -8.14 -11.39
N LYS A 37 27.00 -7.28 -11.55
CA LYS A 37 28.24 -7.30 -10.77
C LYS A 37 28.02 -6.90 -9.31
N CYS A 38 27.16 -5.94 -9.02
CA CYS A 38 26.81 -5.62 -7.64
C CYS A 38 26.09 -6.77 -6.96
N LEU A 39 25.13 -7.42 -7.65
CA LEU A 39 24.43 -8.60 -7.15
C LEU A 39 25.38 -9.77 -6.90
N LEU A 40 26.34 -10.01 -7.81
CA LEU A 40 27.37 -11.02 -7.64
C LEU A 40 28.21 -10.76 -6.38
N MET A 41 28.63 -9.52 -6.17
CA MET A 41 29.43 -9.14 -5.00
C MET A 41 28.65 -9.21 -3.70
N LEU A 42 27.37 -8.84 -3.69
CA LEU A 42 26.48 -9.05 -2.54
C LEU A 42 26.35 -10.53 -2.19
N GLY A 43 26.17 -11.39 -3.20
CA GLY A 43 26.17 -12.83 -2.99
C GLY A 43 27.45 -13.31 -2.28
N ARG A 44 28.61 -12.84 -2.69
CA ARG A 44 29.90 -13.15 -2.03
C ARG A 44 29.98 -12.61 -0.60
N CYS A 45 29.51 -11.39 -0.36
CA CYS A 45 29.50 -10.81 0.98
C CYS A 45 28.64 -11.64 1.94
N TYR A 46 27.44 -12.02 1.53
CA TYR A 46 26.55 -12.85 2.35
C TYR A 46 27.03 -14.31 2.49
N GLU A 47 27.70 -14.86 1.48
CA GLU A 47 28.29 -16.20 1.55
C GLU A 47 29.42 -16.28 2.57
N GLN A 48 30.23 -15.24 2.67
CA GLN A 48 31.45 -15.21 3.49
C GLN A 48 31.31 -14.42 4.78
N GLY A 49 30.17 -13.77 5.03
CA GLY A 49 29.97 -12.88 6.18
C GLY A 49 30.82 -11.63 6.14
N LEU A 50 31.06 -11.07 4.94
CA LEU A 50 31.91 -9.88 4.77
C LEU A 50 31.08 -8.59 4.88
N GLY A 51 31.18 -7.90 6.00
CA GLY A 51 30.43 -6.67 6.29
C GLY A 51 28.93 -6.89 6.60
N VAL A 52 28.49 -8.13 6.58
CA VAL A 52 27.13 -8.60 6.90
C VAL A 52 27.20 -9.95 7.59
N ASP A 53 26.14 -10.33 8.29
CA ASP A 53 26.03 -11.68 8.81
C ASP A 53 25.98 -12.70 7.66
N MET A 54 26.66 -13.83 7.83
CA MET A 54 26.67 -14.91 6.84
C MET A 54 25.27 -15.49 6.65
N ASP A 55 24.78 -15.50 5.41
CA ASP A 55 23.49 -16.07 5.03
C ASP A 55 23.57 -16.73 3.66
N LEU A 56 23.78 -18.05 3.66
CA LEU A 56 23.95 -18.86 2.43
C LEU A 56 22.68 -18.91 1.58
N SER A 57 21.50 -18.80 2.18
CA SER A 57 20.25 -18.78 1.44
C SER A 57 20.08 -17.45 0.68
N LEU A 58 20.42 -16.36 1.34
CA LEU A 58 20.41 -15.03 0.73
C LEU A 58 21.51 -14.89 -0.32
N ALA A 59 22.69 -15.45 -0.07
CA ALA A 59 23.78 -15.53 -1.06
C ALA A 59 23.32 -16.24 -2.33
N LYS A 60 22.66 -17.40 -2.21
CA LYS A 60 22.08 -18.14 -3.35
C LYS A 60 21.06 -17.31 -4.11
N ASP A 61 20.23 -16.56 -3.42
CA ASP A 61 19.25 -15.65 -4.03
C ASP A 61 19.93 -14.57 -4.87
N TYR A 62 20.94 -13.91 -4.33
CA TYR A 62 21.72 -12.91 -5.05
C TYR A 62 22.41 -13.49 -6.29
N TYR A 63 23.04 -14.67 -6.17
CA TYR A 63 23.64 -15.34 -7.30
C TYR A 63 22.63 -15.74 -8.38
N THR A 64 21.44 -16.20 -7.98
CA THR A 64 20.38 -16.54 -8.93
C THR A 64 19.89 -15.33 -9.70
N VAL A 65 19.74 -14.19 -9.03
CA VAL A 65 19.31 -12.95 -9.67
C VAL A 65 20.43 -12.41 -10.57
N ALA A 66 21.69 -12.43 -10.11
CA ALA A 66 22.85 -12.03 -10.89
C ALA A 66 22.95 -12.85 -12.18
N LEU A 67 22.80 -14.17 -12.10
CA LEU A 67 22.84 -15.08 -13.26
C LEU A 67 21.79 -14.68 -14.30
N ARG A 68 20.54 -14.45 -13.89
CA ARG A 68 19.47 -14.03 -14.82
C ARG A 68 19.79 -12.73 -15.52
N HIS A 69 20.40 -11.77 -14.82
CA HIS A 69 20.79 -10.48 -15.41
C HIS A 69 21.94 -10.68 -16.41
N PHE A 70 22.96 -11.45 -16.08
CA PHE A 70 24.06 -11.77 -17.01
C PHE A 70 23.55 -12.49 -18.26
N GLU A 71 22.66 -13.48 -18.11
CA GLU A 71 22.07 -14.21 -19.24
C GLU A 71 21.17 -13.32 -20.11
N ALA A 72 20.42 -12.38 -19.52
CA ALA A 72 19.54 -11.47 -20.25
C ALA A 72 20.32 -10.45 -21.10
N TRP A 73 21.48 -9.99 -20.61
CA TRP A 73 22.31 -9.01 -21.30
C TRP A 73 23.38 -9.60 -22.20
N ASN A 74 23.63 -10.91 -22.10
CA ASN A 74 24.46 -11.77 -22.96
C ASN A 74 25.73 -11.12 -23.53
N SER A 75 26.54 -10.50 -22.65
CA SER A 75 27.84 -9.94 -23.04
C SER A 75 28.89 -11.06 -23.12
N ALA A 76 29.63 -11.12 -24.21
CA ALA A 76 30.70 -12.09 -24.39
C ALA A 76 31.77 -12.04 -23.27
N ASN A 77 31.88 -10.92 -22.59
CA ASN A 77 32.86 -10.73 -21.51
C ASN A 77 32.39 -11.28 -20.15
N ASP A 78 31.11 -11.69 -20.03
CA ASP A 78 30.54 -12.17 -18.77
C ASP A 78 30.45 -13.71 -18.69
N TYR A 79 31.02 -14.43 -19.67
CA TYR A 79 30.91 -15.89 -19.75
C TYR A 79 31.52 -16.61 -18.53
N GLU A 80 32.64 -16.11 -18.01
CA GLU A 80 33.27 -16.66 -16.80
C GLU A 80 32.40 -16.49 -15.57
N ASP A 81 31.78 -15.31 -15.40
CA ASP A 81 30.87 -15.00 -14.30
C ASP A 81 29.61 -15.89 -14.39
N ILE A 82 29.06 -16.10 -15.59
CA ILE A 82 27.90 -16.98 -15.82
C ILE A 82 28.24 -18.44 -15.45
N SER A 83 29.38 -18.94 -15.90
CA SER A 83 29.80 -20.31 -15.62
C SER A 83 30.02 -20.52 -14.13
N TRP A 84 30.72 -19.60 -13.48
CA TRP A 84 30.96 -19.63 -12.04
C TRP A 84 29.66 -19.58 -11.24
N LEU A 85 28.73 -18.68 -11.60
CA LEU A 85 27.42 -18.55 -10.95
C LEU A 85 26.60 -19.84 -11.05
N LYS A 86 26.55 -20.49 -12.21
CA LYS A 86 25.86 -21.78 -12.39
C LYS A 86 26.41 -22.85 -11.47
N ALA A 87 27.72 -22.96 -11.39
CA ALA A 87 28.37 -23.91 -10.49
C ALA A 87 28.04 -23.59 -9.00
N LYS A 88 28.15 -22.36 -8.64
CA LYS A 88 27.92 -21.91 -7.26
C LYS A 88 26.47 -22.08 -6.81
N ILE A 89 25.51 -21.74 -7.66
CA ILE A 89 24.07 -21.95 -7.40
C ILE A 89 23.81 -23.46 -7.23
N THR A 90 24.44 -24.32 -8.04
CA THR A 90 24.32 -25.79 -7.93
C THR A 90 24.85 -26.29 -6.59
N GLU A 91 25.99 -25.78 -6.14
CA GLU A 91 26.56 -26.09 -4.82
C GLU A 91 25.56 -25.70 -3.68
N LEU A 92 24.93 -24.54 -3.80
CA LEU A 92 23.99 -24.02 -2.82
C LEU A 92 22.53 -24.53 -3.00
N GLN A 93 22.25 -25.43 -3.95
CA GLN A 93 20.89 -25.93 -4.22
C GLN A 93 20.22 -26.64 -3.04
N ARG A 94 20.99 -27.22 -2.14
CA ARG A 94 20.47 -27.96 -0.94
C ARG A 94 19.90 -26.98 0.12
N ILE A 95 20.18 -25.69 -0.01
CA ILE A 95 19.70 -24.66 0.94
C ILE A 95 18.28 -24.27 0.57
N PRO A 96 17.30 -24.32 1.50
CA PRO A 96 15.93 -23.91 1.24
C PRO A 96 15.86 -22.46 0.75
N GLN A 97 14.99 -22.19 -0.23
CA GLN A 97 14.76 -20.84 -0.68
C GLN A 97 14.00 -20.06 0.38
N ILE A 98 14.53 -18.92 0.81
CA ILE A 98 13.81 -17.98 1.68
C ILE A 98 12.74 -17.27 0.85
N ASN A 99 11.49 -17.38 1.29
CA ASN A 99 10.35 -16.71 0.64
C ASN A 99 9.91 -15.45 1.36
N GLU A 100 10.39 -15.25 2.59
CA GLU A 100 10.00 -14.12 3.42
C GLU A 100 11.14 -13.74 4.37
N GLN A 101 11.38 -12.44 4.54
CA GLN A 101 12.30 -11.91 5.56
C GLN A 101 11.60 -10.79 6.32
N ARG A 102 11.87 -10.68 7.61
CA ARG A 102 11.35 -9.62 8.48
C ARG A 102 12.51 -8.91 9.18
N LYS A 103 12.48 -7.58 9.15
CA LYS A 103 13.49 -6.72 9.76
C LYS A 103 12.83 -5.51 10.41
N TYR A 104 13.36 -5.10 11.56
CA TYR A 104 13.01 -3.81 12.14
C TYR A 104 13.91 -2.72 11.55
N ILE A 105 13.34 -1.62 11.11
CA ILE A 105 14.03 -0.46 10.54
C ILE A 105 13.58 0.76 11.34
N ASP A 106 14.49 1.44 12.01
CA ASP A 106 14.20 2.54 12.95
C ASP A 106 13.27 3.61 12.38
N SER A 107 13.41 3.93 11.09
CA SER A 107 12.60 4.95 10.41
C SER A 107 11.25 4.45 9.90
N VAL A 108 10.98 3.13 9.94
CA VAL A 108 9.81 2.49 9.29
C VAL A 108 9.03 1.61 10.26
N GLY A 109 9.69 1.08 11.29
CA GLY A 109 9.17 0.03 12.16
C GLY A 109 9.40 -1.38 11.55
N TRP A 110 8.55 -2.33 11.87
CA TRP A 110 8.65 -3.68 11.33
C TRP A 110 8.34 -3.72 9.83
N VAL A 111 9.25 -4.31 9.07
CA VAL A 111 9.11 -4.51 7.62
C VAL A 111 9.22 -5.99 7.31
N THR A 112 8.22 -6.53 6.66
CA THR A 112 8.21 -7.90 6.11
C THR A 112 8.32 -7.81 4.60
N VAL A 113 9.34 -8.41 4.02
CA VAL A 113 9.52 -8.55 2.57
C VAL A 113 9.21 -9.98 2.19
N LYS A 114 8.28 -10.17 1.24
CA LYS A 114 7.80 -11.49 0.82
C LYS A 114 7.85 -11.66 -0.69
N ARG A 115 8.33 -12.80 -1.17
CA ARG A 115 8.29 -13.16 -2.60
C ARG A 115 6.85 -13.46 -3.03
N SER A 116 6.46 -12.93 -4.17
CA SER A 116 5.13 -13.13 -4.74
C SER A 116 5.14 -13.07 -6.26
N LYS A 117 4.00 -13.32 -6.90
CA LYS A 117 3.84 -13.27 -8.37
C LYS A 117 3.70 -11.86 -8.93
N VAL A 118 4.23 -10.83 -8.27
CA VAL A 118 4.26 -9.46 -8.80
C VAL A 118 5.45 -9.28 -9.74
N LYS A 119 5.31 -8.40 -10.75
CA LYS A 119 6.42 -8.14 -11.69
C LYS A 119 7.58 -7.41 -11.02
N GLU A 120 7.25 -6.39 -10.21
CA GLU A 120 8.25 -5.58 -9.53
C GLU A 120 8.05 -5.69 -8.01
N TRP A 121 7.30 -4.77 -7.43
CA TRP A 121 7.00 -4.77 -6.01
C TRP A 121 5.61 -4.17 -5.74
N LYS A 122 5.03 -4.53 -4.59
CA LYS A 122 3.80 -3.93 -4.04
C LYS A 122 3.97 -3.75 -2.55
N ILE A 123 3.72 -2.54 -2.06
CA ILE A 123 3.71 -2.23 -0.64
C ILE A 123 2.30 -2.30 -0.09
N LYS A 124 2.16 -2.80 1.12
CA LYS A 124 0.92 -2.81 1.91
C LYS A 124 1.25 -2.53 3.36
N PHE A 125 0.32 -1.96 4.07
CA PHE A 125 0.40 -1.72 5.50
C PHE A 125 -0.61 -2.60 6.22
N ASN A 126 -0.21 -3.24 7.29
CA ASN A 126 -1.05 -4.09 8.12
C ASN A 126 -0.69 -3.93 9.60
N GLU A 127 -1.39 -4.63 10.48
CA GLU A 127 -1.20 -4.54 11.94
C GLU A 127 0.20 -5.00 12.40
N GLU A 128 0.89 -5.79 11.60
CA GLU A 128 2.23 -6.31 11.89
C GLU A 128 3.35 -5.38 11.38
N GLY A 129 2.99 -4.33 10.62
CA GLY A 129 3.91 -3.37 10.04
C GLY A 129 3.77 -3.22 8.52
N THR A 130 4.86 -2.87 7.87
CA THR A 130 4.93 -2.68 6.42
C THR A 130 5.23 -4.02 5.72
N LEU A 131 4.32 -4.45 4.84
CA LEU A 131 4.51 -5.64 4.00
C LEU A 131 4.89 -5.21 2.59
N VAL A 132 6.06 -5.63 2.10
CA VAL A 132 6.52 -5.43 0.74
C VAL A 132 6.53 -6.77 0.00
N ASN A 133 5.64 -6.92 -0.98
CA ASN A 133 5.67 -8.06 -1.88
C ASN A 133 6.61 -7.73 -3.04
N ILE A 134 7.62 -8.56 -3.26
CA ILE A 134 8.60 -8.42 -4.34
C ILE A 134 8.44 -9.54 -5.37
N GLY A 135 8.85 -9.26 -6.62
CA GLY A 135 8.91 -10.27 -7.66
C GLY A 135 9.97 -11.35 -7.39
N PRO A 136 9.89 -12.52 -8.07
CA PRO A 136 10.81 -13.64 -7.84
C PRO A 136 12.28 -13.31 -8.10
N SER A 137 12.53 -12.31 -8.93
CA SER A 137 13.88 -11.89 -9.35
C SER A 137 14.43 -10.69 -8.58
N ILE A 138 13.67 -10.17 -7.60
CA ILE A 138 14.06 -8.98 -6.85
C ILE A 138 14.70 -9.39 -5.53
N PRO A 139 15.91 -8.91 -5.20
CA PRO A 139 16.55 -9.17 -3.92
C PRO A 139 15.76 -8.59 -2.74
N PHE A 140 15.81 -9.24 -1.57
CA PHE A 140 15.12 -8.80 -0.37
C PHE A 140 15.54 -7.41 0.09
N CYS A 141 16.83 -7.07 -0.02
CA CYS A 141 17.33 -5.74 0.34
C CYS A 141 16.63 -4.62 -0.43
N ARG A 142 16.28 -4.85 -1.71
CA ARG A 142 15.50 -3.88 -2.49
C ARG A 142 14.09 -3.69 -1.92
N GLY A 143 13.48 -4.74 -1.40
CA GLY A 143 12.18 -4.66 -0.72
C GLY A 143 12.26 -3.81 0.56
N PHE A 144 13.30 -3.97 1.37
CA PHE A 144 13.51 -3.14 2.55
C PHE A 144 13.75 -1.67 2.19
N ARG A 145 14.53 -1.39 1.15
CA ARG A 145 14.74 -0.02 0.65
C ARG A 145 13.46 0.60 0.09
N VAL A 146 12.61 -0.18 -0.58
CA VAL A 146 11.30 0.29 -1.02
C VAL A 146 10.47 0.75 0.17
N ALA A 147 10.48 -0.02 1.29
CA ALA A 147 9.79 0.38 2.50
C ALA A 147 10.36 1.69 3.08
N GLU A 148 11.69 1.81 3.21
CA GLU A 148 12.35 3.03 3.69
C GLU A 148 12.07 4.23 2.79
N TYR A 149 12.18 4.07 1.48
CA TYR A 149 11.94 5.12 0.51
C TYR A 149 10.51 5.64 0.60
N HIS A 150 9.52 4.75 0.64
CA HIS A 150 8.11 5.14 0.73
C HIS A 150 7.73 5.75 2.08
N THR A 151 8.50 5.47 3.13
CA THR A 151 8.25 6.07 4.44
C THR A 151 8.98 7.40 4.61
N LYS A 152 10.20 7.54 4.06
CA LYS A 152 11.00 8.77 4.15
C LYS A 152 10.58 9.84 3.14
N GLN A 153 10.06 9.45 1.98
CA GLN A 153 9.43 10.41 1.10
C GLN A 153 8.05 10.72 1.66
N GLU A 154 7.83 11.97 2.03
CA GLU A 154 6.51 12.57 1.95
C GLU A 154 6.04 12.30 0.52
N ASN A 155 5.29 11.20 0.38
CA ASN A 155 4.82 10.74 -0.91
C ASN A 155 4.08 11.90 -1.56
N PRO A 156 4.45 12.41 -2.76
CA PRO A 156 3.71 13.50 -3.39
C PRO A 156 2.21 13.19 -3.60
N ARG A 157 1.81 11.93 -3.59
CA ARG A 157 0.38 11.54 -3.47
C ARG A 157 -0.19 11.73 -2.07
N TRP A 158 0.66 11.93 -1.07
CA TRP A 158 0.32 12.11 0.34
C TRP A 158 0.70 13.52 0.84
N THR A 159 1.28 14.38 0.00
CA THR A 159 1.53 15.80 0.26
C THR A 159 0.33 16.68 -0.07
N CYS A 160 -0.86 16.11 -0.30
CA CYS A 160 -2.06 16.89 -0.17
C CYS A 160 -2.19 17.31 1.29
N ASP A 161 -2.31 18.59 1.54
CA ASP A 161 -2.66 19.18 2.85
C ASP A 161 -3.95 18.60 3.46
N ASP A 162 -4.63 17.71 2.74
CA ASP A 162 -5.88 17.04 3.07
C ASP A 162 -5.70 15.70 3.80
N HIS A 163 -4.48 15.24 4.09
CA HIS A 163 -4.29 14.00 4.85
C HIS A 163 -4.41 14.25 6.34
N VAL A 164 -5.53 13.82 6.86
CA VAL A 164 -5.79 13.75 8.28
C VAL A 164 -4.73 12.84 8.93
N ARG A 165 -3.84 13.43 9.73
CA ARG A 165 -2.99 12.66 10.64
C ARG A 165 -3.80 12.34 11.89
N PHE A 166 -3.98 11.07 12.16
CA PHE A 166 -4.64 10.63 13.37
C PHE A 166 -3.70 10.82 14.58
N TYR A 167 -4.27 11.26 15.67
CA TYR A 167 -3.61 11.41 16.97
C TYR A 167 -4.48 10.80 18.07
N ASP A 168 -3.92 10.58 19.24
CA ASP A 168 -4.66 10.06 20.38
C ASP A 168 -5.73 11.07 20.84
N GLY A 169 -6.97 10.62 20.90
CA GLY A 169 -8.12 11.48 21.18
C GLY A 169 -8.71 12.18 19.94
N TYR A 170 -8.28 11.81 18.71
CA TYR A 170 -8.90 12.35 17.50
C TYR A 170 -10.39 12.03 17.47
N THR A 171 -11.22 13.06 17.17
CA THR A 171 -12.66 12.91 16.98
C THR A 171 -13.11 13.59 15.70
N PHE A 172 -14.06 12.97 15.01
CA PHE A 172 -14.73 13.54 13.85
C PHE A 172 -16.21 13.17 13.85
N ASN A 173 -17.10 14.16 13.80
CA ASN A 173 -18.53 13.97 13.92
C ASN A 173 -19.25 14.47 12.67
N THR A 174 -20.24 13.70 12.23
CA THR A 174 -21.19 14.06 11.18
C THR A 174 -22.61 13.72 11.64
N ASP A 175 -23.62 14.02 10.81
CA ASP A 175 -25.00 13.60 11.11
C ASP A 175 -25.14 12.08 11.13
N PHE A 176 -24.30 11.36 10.41
CA PHE A 176 -24.40 9.91 10.22
C PHE A 176 -23.50 9.09 11.13
N PHE A 177 -22.39 9.64 11.62
CA PHE A 177 -21.48 8.94 12.54
C PHE A 177 -20.68 9.88 13.43
N SER A 178 -20.18 9.31 14.52
CA SER A 178 -19.19 9.95 15.42
C SER A 178 -17.98 9.02 15.49
N LEU A 179 -16.83 9.46 15.00
CA LEU A 179 -15.58 8.72 15.01
C LEU A 179 -14.71 9.16 16.18
N THR A 180 -14.17 8.20 16.93
CA THR A 180 -13.17 8.44 17.96
C THR A 180 -11.97 7.51 17.74
N ILE A 181 -10.76 8.04 17.80
CA ILE A 181 -9.52 7.27 17.70
C ILE A 181 -8.73 7.46 19.00
N ARG A 182 -8.39 6.37 19.67
CA ARG A 182 -7.69 6.39 20.96
C ARG A 182 -6.65 5.28 21.05
N ARG A 183 -5.69 5.49 21.94
CA ARG A 183 -4.76 4.45 22.36
C ARG A 183 -5.51 3.38 23.15
N GLY A 184 -5.33 2.13 22.75
CA GLY A 184 -5.84 0.97 23.46
C GLY A 184 -4.96 0.55 24.62
N SER A 185 -5.42 -0.44 25.37
CA SER A 185 -4.66 -1.10 26.44
C SER A 185 -3.95 -2.38 25.97
N THR A 186 -4.23 -2.83 24.75
CA THR A 186 -3.70 -4.05 24.14
C THR A 186 -2.67 -3.73 23.06
N PRO A 187 -1.80 -4.68 22.67
CA PRO A 187 -0.87 -4.51 21.58
C PRO A 187 -1.53 -4.75 20.19
N SER A 188 -2.84 -4.60 20.07
CA SER A 188 -3.59 -4.85 18.84
C SER A 188 -4.44 -3.67 18.41
N PHE A 189 -4.73 -3.59 17.09
CA PHE A 189 -5.69 -2.64 16.55
C PHE A 189 -7.10 -3.20 16.70
N GLU A 190 -7.97 -2.45 17.33
CA GLU A 190 -9.37 -2.80 17.50
C GLU A 190 -10.28 -1.78 16.86
N SER A 191 -11.46 -2.19 16.41
CA SER A 191 -12.47 -1.28 15.89
C SER A 191 -13.86 -1.75 16.26
N THR A 192 -14.68 -0.84 16.75
CA THR A 192 -16.06 -1.11 17.18
C THR A 192 -17.02 -0.10 16.59
N ILE A 193 -18.25 -0.53 16.37
CA ILE A 193 -19.36 0.32 15.94
C ILE A 193 -20.58 0.03 16.82
N ASN A 194 -21.15 1.11 17.35
CA ASN A 194 -22.39 1.04 18.12
C ASN A 194 -23.30 2.21 17.72
N GLY A 195 -24.29 1.91 16.87
CA GLY A 195 -25.13 2.94 16.27
C GLY A 195 -24.30 3.94 15.46
N LYS A 196 -24.34 5.21 15.84
CA LYS A 196 -23.52 6.29 15.22
C LYS A 196 -22.06 6.26 15.69
N ASN A 197 -21.76 5.64 16.83
CA ASN A 197 -20.44 5.72 17.45
C ASN A 197 -19.50 4.70 16.81
N CYS A 198 -18.47 5.18 16.15
CA CYS A 198 -17.37 4.42 15.55
C CYS A 198 -16.11 4.67 16.38
N MET A 199 -15.45 3.63 16.82
CA MET A 199 -14.22 3.75 17.60
C MET A 199 -13.12 2.89 16.98
N VAL A 200 -11.93 3.46 16.88
CA VAL A 200 -10.70 2.74 16.55
C VAL A 200 -9.73 2.88 17.72
N LEU A 201 -9.27 1.74 18.24
CA LEU A 201 -8.19 1.68 19.21
C LEU A 201 -6.93 1.24 18.49
N PHE A 202 -5.85 1.97 18.69
CA PHE A 202 -4.52 1.59 18.20
C PHE A 202 -3.67 1.02 19.35
N PRO A 203 -2.66 0.16 19.08
CA PRO A 203 -1.87 -0.52 20.11
C PRO A 203 -1.27 0.43 21.13
N CYS A 204 -1.16 -0.05 22.39
CA CYS A 204 -0.62 0.74 23.50
C CYS A 204 0.84 1.17 23.27
N ASP A 205 1.60 0.39 22.51
CA ASP A 205 3.01 0.59 22.15
C ASP A 205 3.21 1.19 20.75
N ALA A 206 2.13 1.47 20.00
CA ALA A 206 2.26 2.01 18.64
C ALA A 206 2.71 3.47 18.64
N ASP A 207 3.67 3.77 17.77
CA ASP A 207 4.08 5.14 17.46
C ASP A 207 3.29 5.66 16.24
N LEU A 208 2.48 6.69 16.48
CA LEU A 208 1.68 7.35 15.44
C LEU A 208 2.54 8.12 14.41
N GLY A 209 3.82 8.28 14.64
CA GLY A 209 4.77 8.83 13.66
C GLY A 209 5.03 7.87 12.50
N TYR A 210 4.80 6.57 12.67
CA TYR A 210 5.00 5.62 11.59
C TYR A 210 3.84 5.61 10.60
N LEU A 211 4.17 5.70 9.31
CA LEU A 211 3.18 5.71 8.24
C LEU A 211 2.27 4.48 8.27
N TYR A 212 2.82 3.29 8.53
CA TYR A 212 2.01 2.07 8.56
C TYR A 212 0.92 2.12 9.64
N VAL A 213 1.19 2.74 10.81
CA VAL A 213 0.20 2.90 11.89
C VAL A 213 -0.95 3.78 11.42
N GLN A 214 -0.64 4.92 10.77
CA GLN A 214 -1.64 5.82 10.18
C GLN A 214 -2.51 5.09 9.14
N GLU A 215 -1.88 4.29 8.28
CA GLU A 215 -2.58 3.53 7.23
C GLU A 215 -3.48 2.41 7.80
N VAL A 216 -3.03 1.71 8.84
CA VAL A 216 -3.87 0.71 9.52
C VAL A 216 -5.09 1.38 10.15
N ILE A 217 -4.91 2.51 10.85
CA ILE A 217 -6.01 3.29 11.41
C ILE A 217 -6.97 3.71 10.30
N MET A 218 -6.46 4.27 9.19
CA MET A 218 -7.28 4.69 8.04
C MET A 218 -8.10 3.53 7.46
N ASN A 219 -7.50 2.34 7.34
CA ASN A 219 -8.21 1.16 6.86
C ASN A 219 -9.33 0.74 7.81
N LYS A 220 -9.08 0.73 9.13
CA LYS A 220 -10.12 0.45 10.15
C LYS A 220 -11.24 1.49 10.10
N VAL A 221 -10.91 2.77 9.96
CA VAL A 221 -11.90 3.85 9.78
C VAL A 221 -12.74 3.62 8.53
N ARG A 222 -12.11 3.33 7.40
CA ARG A 222 -12.82 3.05 6.13
C ARG A 222 -13.79 1.87 6.26
N ASP A 223 -13.37 0.79 6.93
CA ASP A 223 -14.23 -0.38 7.16
C ASP A 223 -15.42 -0.03 8.07
N LEU A 224 -15.23 0.77 9.13
CA LEU A 224 -16.31 1.23 9.99
C LEU A 224 -17.30 2.12 9.23
N LEU A 225 -16.78 3.10 8.45
CA LEU A 225 -17.61 3.99 7.65
C LEU A 225 -18.40 3.24 6.59
N LYS A 226 -17.80 2.21 5.96
CA LYS A 226 -18.49 1.34 5.03
C LYS A 226 -19.65 0.61 5.69
N LYS A 227 -19.42 -0.06 6.82
CA LYS A 227 -20.47 -0.73 7.60
C LYS A 227 -21.59 0.23 8.02
N ARG A 228 -21.23 1.46 8.37
CA ARG A 228 -22.21 2.49 8.73
C ARG A 228 -23.02 2.94 7.52
N ALA A 229 -22.38 3.18 6.38
CA ALA A 229 -23.03 3.57 5.14
C ALA A 229 -24.00 2.48 4.62
N GLU A 230 -23.63 1.20 4.75
CA GLU A 230 -24.48 0.04 4.39
C GLU A 230 -25.81 0.02 5.16
N VAL A 231 -25.88 0.66 6.33
CA VAL A 231 -27.12 0.81 7.11
C VAL A 231 -27.84 2.12 6.77
N VAL A 232 -27.11 3.22 6.74
CA VAL A 232 -27.70 4.57 6.67
C VAL A 232 -28.18 4.91 5.26
N PHE A 233 -27.40 4.62 4.23
CA PHE A 233 -27.75 5.01 2.87
C PHE A 233 -29.03 4.38 2.36
N PRO A 234 -29.25 3.05 2.49
CA PRO A 234 -30.51 2.45 2.11
C PRO A 234 -31.71 3.00 2.89
N GLN A 235 -31.55 3.25 4.21
CA GLN A 235 -32.61 3.80 5.03
C GLN A 235 -33.02 5.19 4.54
N LYS A 236 -32.04 6.10 4.38
CA LYS A 236 -32.30 7.48 3.94
C LYS A 236 -32.82 7.54 2.50
N LEU A 237 -32.23 6.76 1.59
CA LEU A 237 -32.73 6.70 0.22
C LEU A 237 -34.17 6.20 0.14
N ASN A 238 -34.52 5.21 0.95
CA ASN A 238 -35.89 4.70 1.01
C ASN A 238 -36.88 5.74 1.56
N GLU A 239 -36.53 6.45 2.65
CA GLU A 239 -37.32 7.54 3.20
C GLU A 239 -37.60 8.62 2.13
N ILE A 240 -36.57 9.03 1.40
CA ILE A 240 -36.68 10.07 0.37
C ILE A 240 -37.48 9.54 -0.82
N SER A 241 -37.19 8.32 -1.30
CA SER A 241 -37.92 7.68 -2.39
C SER A 241 -39.43 7.63 -2.12
N GLN A 242 -39.83 7.27 -0.90
CA GLN A 242 -41.24 7.27 -0.47
C GLN A 242 -41.82 8.70 -0.44
N LYS A 243 -41.07 9.66 0.10
CA LYS A 243 -41.50 11.05 0.18
C LYS A 243 -41.76 11.67 -1.19
N VAL A 244 -40.89 11.39 -2.17
CA VAL A 244 -40.99 11.97 -3.52
C VAL A 244 -41.79 11.07 -4.49
N GLY A 245 -42.16 9.85 -4.09
CA GLY A 245 -42.93 8.92 -4.90
C GLY A 245 -42.17 8.34 -6.10
N VAL A 246 -40.84 8.26 -6.04
CA VAL A 246 -39.97 7.77 -7.13
C VAL A 246 -39.26 6.50 -6.69
N PRO A 247 -39.58 5.34 -7.30
CA PRO A 247 -38.93 4.09 -6.97
C PRO A 247 -37.48 4.05 -7.51
N TYR A 248 -36.67 3.20 -6.88
CA TYR A 248 -35.29 2.89 -7.31
C TYR A 248 -35.04 1.37 -7.26
N GLY A 249 -33.93 0.92 -7.85
CA GLY A 249 -33.49 -0.48 -7.80
C GLY A 249 -32.78 -0.81 -6.48
N LYS A 250 -31.47 -0.90 -6.50
CA LYS A 250 -30.64 -1.17 -5.32
C LYS A 250 -29.88 0.09 -4.89
N CYS A 251 -29.58 0.17 -3.59
CA CYS A 251 -28.62 1.11 -3.05
C CYS A 251 -27.28 0.43 -2.91
N LEU A 252 -26.27 0.90 -3.61
CA LEU A 252 -24.93 0.32 -3.64
C LEU A 252 -23.91 1.31 -3.11
N ILE A 253 -22.78 0.83 -2.57
CA ILE A 253 -21.68 1.66 -2.08
C ILE A 253 -20.42 1.33 -2.85
N ASN A 254 -19.83 2.34 -3.49
CA ASN A 254 -18.62 2.22 -4.26
C ASN A 254 -17.45 2.94 -3.59
N LEU A 255 -16.44 2.16 -3.19
CA LEU A 255 -15.22 2.68 -2.55
C LEU A 255 -14.28 3.39 -3.56
N ARG A 256 -14.52 3.24 -4.86
CA ARG A 256 -13.68 3.79 -5.94
C ARG A 256 -14.32 4.97 -6.65
N LEU A 257 -15.57 5.28 -6.36
CA LEU A 257 -16.27 6.42 -6.95
C LEU A 257 -15.69 7.72 -6.34
N SER A 258 -14.82 8.38 -7.09
CA SER A 258 -14.09 9.58 -6.62
C SER A 258 -14.47 10.86 -7.34
N LYS A 259 -15.21 10.76 -8.46
CA LYS A 259 -15.57 11.92 -9.30
C LYS A 259 -17.01 12.41 -9.10
N ALA A 260 -17.81 11.64 -8.40
CA ALA A 260 -19.20 11.96 -8.10
C ALA A 260 -19.56 11.46 -6.69
N TRP A 261 -20.57 12.07 -6.07
CA TRP A 261 -21.11 11.63 -4.80
C TRP A 261 -22.00 10.42 -4.93
N ALA A 262 -22.73 10.32 -6.06
CA ALA A 262 -23.52 9.16 -6.45
C ALA A 262 -23.66 9.08 -7.97
N GLN A 263 -24.22 8.00 -8.46
CA GLN A 263 -24.62 7.85 -9.86
C GLN A 263 -25.81 6.89 -9.99
N TYR A 264 -26.73 7.20 -10.90
CA TYR A 264 -27.91 6.44 -11.21
C TYR A 264 -27.69 5.58 -12.45
N ASP A 265 -27.93 4.26 -12.33
CA ASP A 265 -27.95 3.37 -13.48
C ASP A 265 -29.36 3.29 -14.06
N ARG A 266 -29.56 3.81 -15.25
CA ARG A 266 -30.86 3.85 -15.92
C ARG A 266 -31.38 2.48 -16.38
N ALA A 267 -30.50 1.50 -16.55
CA ALA A 267 -30.90 0.17 -17.00
C ALA A 267 -31.51 -0.65 -15.85
N THR A 268 -30.98 -0.48 -14.64
CA THR A 268 -31.39 -1.24 -13.45
C THR A 268 -32.20 -0.43 -12.45
N GLY A 269 -32.11 0.90 -12.50
CA GLY A 269 -32.63 1.81 -11.50
C GLY A 269 -31.79 1.86 -10.22
N ASP A 270 -30.62 1.26 -10.22
CA ASP A 270 -29.73 1.22 -9.06
C ASP A 270 -29.09 2.60 -8.83
N ILE A 271 -28.86 2.94 -7.56
CA ILE A 271 -28.12 4.14 -7.17
C ILE A 271 -26.86 3.71 -6.44
N GLU A 272 -25.70 4.10 -6.97
CA GLU A 272 -24.40 3.80 -6.42
C GLU A 272 -23.82 5.05 -5.77
N PHE A 273 -23.60 5.01 -4.46
CA PHE A 273 -23.02 6.12 -3.67
C PHE A 273 -21.52 5.95 -3.46
N SER A 274 -20.79 7.07 -3.54
CA SER A 274 -19.43 7.13 -3.01
C SER A 274 -19.45 6.96 -1.49
N LEU A 275 -18.51 6.19 -0.92
CA LEU A 275 -18.37 6.11 0.53
C LEU A 275 -18.18 7.50 1.17
N SER A 276 -17.54 8.43 0.47
CA SER A 276 -17.33 9.80 0.97
C SER A 276 -18.63 10.56 1.24
N ALA A 277 -19.72 10.16 0.63
CA ALA A 277 -21.03 10.81 0.86
C ALA A 277 -21.51 10.70 2.33
N ILE A 278 -21.01 9.74 3.12
CA ILE A 278 -21.33 9.60 4.54
C ILE A 278 -20.79 10.77 5.39
N GLN A 279 -19.88 11.56 4.85
CA GLN A 279 -19.30 12.73 5.52
C GLN A 279 -20.08 14.01 5.30
N LEU A 280 -21.05 13.99 4.39
CA LEU A 280 -21.87 15.15 4.07
C LEU A 280 -22.90 15.43 5.18
N PRO A 281 -23.33 16.69 5.33
CA PRO A 281 -24.54 17.02 6.06
C PRO A 281 -25.75 16.25 5.50
N GLU A 282 -26.69 15.89 6.36
CA GLU A 282 -27.87 15.12 5.98
C GLU A 282 -28.67 15.78 4.84
N GLU A 283 -28.86 17.09 4.88
CA GLU A 283 -29.54 17.86 3.84
C GLU A 283 -28.86 17.76 2.46
N ASN A 284 -27.51 17.73 2.44
CA ASN A 284 -26.76 17.57 1.20
C ASN A 284 -26.89 16.14 0.66
N PHE A 285 -26.90 15.13 1.54
CA PHE A 285 -27.14 13.75 1.16
C PHE A 285 -28.56 13.56 0.60
N GLU A 286 -29.58 14.18 1.23
CA GLU A 286 -30.95 14.19 0.71
C GLU A 286 -31.02 14.82 -0.69
N SER A 287 -30.36 15.95 -0.90
CA SER A 287 -30.29 16.60 -2.21
C SER A 287 -29.66 15.70 -3.28
N ILE A 288 -28.63 14.94 -2.92
CA ILE A 288 -28.00 13.94 -3.82
C ILE A 288 -28.99 12.82 -4.13
N CYS A 289 -29.71 12.30 -3.14
CA CYS A 289 -30.73 11.27 -3.36
C CYS A 289 -31.82 11.74 -4.33
N ILE A 290 -32.35 12.96 -4.14
CA ILE A 290 -33.33 13.56 -5.03
C ILE A 290 -32.76 13.72 -6.45
N HIS A 291 -31.50 14.16 -6.55
CA HIS A 291 -30.78 14.31 -7.84
C HIS A 291 -30.74 12.97 -8.59
N GLU A 292 -30.28 11.91 -7.94
CA GLU A 292 -30.18 10.60 -8.58
C GLU A 292 -31.56 10.02 -8.92
N LEU A 293 -32.55 10.17 -8.06
CA LEU A 293 -33.93 9.75 -8.35
C LEU A 293 -34.51 10.53 -9.54
N THR A 294 -34.14 11.79 -9.76
CA THR A 294 -34.57 12.59 -10.91
C THR A 294 -34.07 12.01 -12.24
N HIS A 295 -32.95 11.31 -12.26
CA HIS A 295 -32.42 10.64 -13.46
C HIS A 295 -33.33 9.52 -13.97
N SER A 296 -34.28 9.03 -13.19
CA SER A 296 -35.32 8.13 -13.69
C SER A 296 -36.21 8.77 -14.76
N PHE A 297 -36.34 10.10 -14.74
CA PHE A 297 -37.15 10.88 -15.70
C PHE A 297 -36.32 11.50 -16.83
N ALA A 298 -35.08 11.92 -16.53
CA ALA A 298 -34.23 12.61 -17.49
C ALA A 298 -32.78 12.09 -17.46
N ALA A 299 -32.20 11.83 -18.64
CA ALA A 299 -30.84 11.27 -18.74
C ALA A 299 -29.74 12.28 -18.42
N GLY A 300 -29.96 13.52 -18.77
CA GLY A 300 -28.98 14.63 -18.60
C GLY A 300 -29.54 15.73 -17.73
N HIS A 301 -28.71 16.73 -17.45
CA HIS A 301 -29.06 17.87 -16.60
C HIS A 301 -29.67 19.03 -17.41
N ASP A 302 -30.56 18.72 -18.34
CA ASP A 302 -31.26 19.66 -19.23
C ASP A 302 -32.41 20.41 -18.53
N GLY A 303 -33.21 21.11 -19.31
CA GLY A 303 -34.37 21.84 -18.80
C GLY A 303 -35.41 20.93 -18.14
N ALA A 304 -35.65 19.73 -18.71
CA ALA A 304 -36.60 18.77 -18.16
C ALA A 304 -36.12 18.23 -16.80
N PHE A 305 -34.84 17.90 -16.66
CA PHE A 305 -34.23 17.52 -15.39
C PHE A 305 -34.42 18.61 -14.33
N ARG A 306 -34.07 19.86 -14.67
CA ARG A 306 -34.14 20.99 -13.72
C ARG A 306 -35.57 21.26 -13.22
N VAL A 307 -36.55 21.16 -14.12
CA VAL A 307 -37.95 21.29 -13.75
C VAL A 307 -38.37 20.19 -12.79
N LYS A 308 -38.04 18.93 -13.15
CA LYS A 308 -38.39 17.77 -12.32
C LYS A 308 -37.71 17.77 -10.95
N PHE A 309 -36.41 18.09 -10.91
CA PHE A 309 -35.63 18.19 -9.68
C PHE A 309 -36.19 19.24 -8.68
N ARG A 310 -36.76 20.33 -9.20
CA ARG A 310 -37.42 21.36 -8.35
C ARG A 310 -38.80 20.94 -7.86
N GLN A 311 -39.42 19.95 -8.49
CA GLN A 311 -40.75 19.46 -8.13
C GLN A 311 -40.69 18.35 -7.08
N LEU A 312 -39.59 17.63 -6.99
CA LEU A 312 -39.30 16.59 -6.00
C LEU A 312 -38.74 17.21 -4.72
#